data_bea562848f390644105f0c33a50bfd52
#
_entry.id   bea562848f390644105f0c33a50bfd52
#
_cell.length_a   1.000
_cell.length_b   1.000
_cell.length_c   1.000
_cell.angle_alpha   90.00
_cell.angle_beta   90.00
_cell.angle_gamma   90.00
#
_symmetry.space_group_name_H-M   'P 1'
#
loop_
_entity.id
_entity.type
_entity.pdbx_description
1 polymer ?
#
loop_
_entity_poly.entity_id
_entity_poly.type
_entity_poly.pdbx_seq_one_letter_code
_entity_poly.pdbx_strand_id
1 'polypeptide(L)'
;MKILLACPLPFMLAHGGQQIQIEQTRTALQAAGLEVEPLRWWDAGQSADLVHYFGRMPADQIRLAHQKGVKVVMLELLTGPGSRTPWQLRMQRLLRRAIEGAVPGDFAAAFNWRSYRLADACVANTSWEAHLMSYLFGAPPARVHVVPNGVEEVFLNSPPAARGPWLVCTATIAGRKRVVELAESAVLAQTPLWIIGKPYAESDPHAQKFFALARQHPKILRYDGAVADRARLARIYREARGFVLLSDMETRSLSAEEAAACECPLLLGDLPWARSTFGENASYCPVALPEQCSGFLRKFYDAAPSLPVPPRPAAWSEIARQLKAIYEDVLRTSR
;
A
#
# COMPACT_ATOMS: atom_id res chain seq x y z
N MET A 1 20.20 5.40 -18.73
CA MET A 1 19.67 5.94 -17.45
C MET A 1 19.83 4.88 -16.38
N LYS A 2 20.65 5.21 -15.39
CA LYS A 2 20.93 4.33 -14.26
C LYS A 2 20.22 4.82 -13.01
N ILE A 3 19.43 3.94 -12.38
CA ILE A 3 18.56 4.25 -11.25
C ILE A 3 18.97 3.41 -10.06
N LEU A 4 19.12 4.02 -8.90
CA LEU A 4 19.27 3.30 -7.63
C LEU A 4 17.95 3.31 -6.87
N LEU A 5 17.50 2.14 -6.47
CA LEU A 5 16.37 1.99 -5.57
C LEU A 5 16.88 1.95 -4.13
N ALA A 6 16.29 2.76 -3.27
CA ALA A 6 16.64 2.83 -1.86
C ALA A 6 15.42 2.81 -0.97
N CYS A 7 15.53 2.22 0.21
CA CYS A 7 14.50 2.25 1.25
C CYS A 7 15.16 2.35 2.64
N PRO A 8 14.46 2.91 3.64
CA PRO A 8 15.02 3.14 4.96
C PRO A 8 15.20 1.87 5.80
N LEU A 9 14.42 0.81 5.50
CA LEU A 9 14.43 -0.44 6.25
C LEU A 9 14.85 -1.62 5.36
N PRO A 10 15.81 -2.44 5.81
CA PRO A 10 16.17 -3.66 5.09
C PRO A 10 15.03 -4.69 5.18
N PHE A 11 14.84 -5.46 4.11
CA PHE A 11 13.73 -6.42 3.98
C PHE A 11 13.76 -7.54 5.04
N MET A 12 14.94 -7.85 5.59
CA MET A 12 15.07 -8.83 6.68
C MET A 12 14.36 -8.41 7.97
N LEU A 13 14.13 -7.11 8.17
CA LEU A 13 13.45 -6.56 9.36
C LEU A 13 11.94 -6.37 9.16
N ALA A 14 11.48 -6.26 7.91
CA ALA A 14 10.07 -6.07 7.62
C ALA A 14 9.71 -6.70 6.27
N HIS A 15 8.72 -7.59 6.27
CA HIS A 15 8.12 -8.13 5.06
C HIS A 15 6.74 -7.51 4.82
N GLY A 16 6.25 -7.56 3.59
CA GLY A 16 4.88 -7.10 3.27
C GLY A 16 4.78 -6.34 1.97
N GLY A 17 3.73 -5.53 1.84
CA GLY A 17 3.40 -4.85 0.59
C GLY A 17 4.49 -3.92 0.06
N GLN A 18 5.23 -3.24 0.93
CA GLN A 18 6.32 -2.35 0.49
C GLN A 18 7.49 -3.13 -0.13
N GLN A 19 7.85 -4.30 0.43
CA GLN A 19 8.87 -5.16 -0.18
C GLN A 19 8.43 -5.59 -1.57
N ILE A 20 7.21 -6.11 -1.70
CA ILE A 20 6.64 -6.54 -3.00
C ILE A 20 6.64 -5.35 -3.99
N GLN A 21 6.22 -4.17 -3.56
CA GLN A 21 6.23 -2.95 -4.38
C GLN A 21 7.63 -2.66 -4.94
N ILE A 22 8.66 -2.67 -4.10
CA ILE A 22 10.03 -2.35 -4.50
C ILE A 22 10.57 -3.41 -5.47
N GLU A 23 10.39 -4.70 -5.16
CA GLU A 23 10.86 -5.82 -5.98
C GLU A 23 10.18 -5.84 -7.35
N GLN A 24 8.87 -5.66 -7.40
CA GLN A 24 8.10 -5.60 -8.64
C GLN A 24 8.42 -4.36 -9.47
N THR A 25 8.59 -3.20 -8.82
CA THR A 25 9.03 -1.97 -9.49
C THR A 25 10.39 -2.17 -10.14
N ARG A 26 11.36 -2.77 -9.43
CA ARG A 26 12.68 -3.08 -9.98
C ARG A 26 12.57 -3.97 -11.21
N THR A 27 11.88 -5.09 -11.08
CA THR A 27 11.74 -6.07 -12.17
C THR A 27 11.08 -5.45 -13.40
N ALA A 28 10.02 -4.67 -13.20
CA ALA A 28 9.30 -4.05 -14.30
C ALA A 28 10.11 -2.93 -14.99
N LEU A 29 10.87 -2.13 -14.23
CA LEU A 29 11.76 -1.11 -14.81
C LEU A 29 12.93 -1.74 -15.58
N GLN A 30 13.50 -2.84 -15.08
CA GLN A 30 14.54 -3.60 -15.79
C GLN A 30 13.98 -4.19 -17.09
N ALA A 31 12.78 -4.76 -17.07
CA ALA A 31 12.09 -5.24 -18.28
C ALA A 31 11.77 -4.11 -19.28
N ALA A 32 11.59 -2.87 -18.79
CA ALA A 32 11.44 -1.68 -19.64
C ALA A 32 12.76 -1.11 -20.18
N GLY A 33 13.88 -1.83 -20.01
CA GLY A 33 15.20 -1.50 -20.53
C GLY A 33 15.99 -0.47 -19.73
N LEU A 34 15.67 -0.30 -18.44
CA LEU A 34 16.41 0.59 -17.54
C LEU A 34 17.48 -0.18 -16.75
N GLU A 35 18.60 0.47 -16.49
CA GLU A 35 19.61 -0.03 -15.56
C GLU A 35 19.16 0.29 -14.13
N VAL A 36 18.72 -0.72 -13.37
CA VAL A 36 18.16 -0.53 -12.03
C VAL A 36 18.87 -1.44 -11.03
N GLU A 37 19.44 -0.84 -10.00
CA GLU A 37 20.18 -1.53 -8.94
C GLU A 37 19.65 -1.10 -7.56
N PRO A 38 19.79 -1.93 -6.52
CA PRO A 38 19.62 -1.48 -5.14
C PRO A 38 20.79 -0.55 -4.76
N LEU A 39 20.50 0.48 -3.95
CA LEU A 39 21.54 1.31 -3.34
C LEU A 39 22.36 0.46 -2.37
N ARG A 40 23.67 0.44 -2.58
CA ARG A 40 24.64 -0.27 -1.72
C ARG A 40 25.35 0.73 -0.80
N TRP A 41 24.97 0.75 0.46
CA TRP A 41 25.49 1.73 1.45
C TRP A 41 27.01 1.75 1.63
N TRP A 42 27.67 0.64 1.34
CA TRP A 42 29.11 0.45 1.56
C TRP A 42 29.93 0.49 0.27
N ASP A 43 29.33 0.87 -0.85
CA ASP A 43 29.97 0.92 -2.16
C ASP A 43 30.15 2.38 -2.63
N ALA A 44 31.32 2.92 -2.34
CA ALA A 44 31.69 4.29 -2.75
C ALA A 44 31.84 4.47 -4.27
N GLY A 45 31.99 3.37 -5.02
CA GLY A 45 32.10 3.37 -6.48
C GLY A 45 30.75 3.36 -7.21
N GLN A 46 29.63 3.22 -6.50
CA GLN A 46 28.32 3.21 -7.12
C GLN A 46 27.95 4.60 -7.65
N SER A 47 27.46 4.66 -8.88
CA SER A 47 26.99 5.90 -9.53
C SER A 47 25.56 5.74 -10.02
N ALA A 48 24.84 6.85 -10.18
CA ALA A 48 23.49 6.88 -10.74
C ALA A 48 23.16 8.24 -11.33
N ASP A 49 22.20 8.25 -12.26
CA ASP A 49 21.55 9.47 -12.72
C ASP A 49 20.46 9.91 -11.73
N LEU A 50 19.83 8.93 -11.08
CA LEU A 50 18.67 9.15 -10.22
C LEU A 50 18.59 8.11 -9.08
N VAL A 51 18.18 8.57 -7.90
CA VAL A 51 17.76 7.72 -6.78
C VAL A 51 16.24 7.75 -6.67
N HIS A 52 15.59 6.59 -6.76
CA HIS A 52 14.18 6.42 -6.37
C HIS A 52 14.13 5.89 -4.94
N TYR A 53 13.73 6.75 -4.01
CA TYR A 53 13.71 6.48 -2.58
C TYR A 53 12.30 6.11 -2.09
N PHE A 54 12.13 4.88 -1.63
CA PHE A 54 10.87 4.38 -1.07
C PHE A 54 10.74 4.73 0.41
N GLY A 55 10.36 5.96 0.68
CA GLY A 55 10.24 6.54 2.00
C GLY A 55 10.46 8.05 1.94
N ARG A 56 10.66 8.66 3.11
CA ARG A 56 11.05 10.07 3.22
C ARG A 56 12.56 10.16 3.33
N MET A 57 13.22 10.51 2.25
CA MET A 57 14.67 10.72 2.25
C MET A 57 15.02 11.96 3.07
N PRO A 58 16.03 11.90 3.96
CA PRO A 58 16.50 13.07 4.70
C PRO A 58 16.87 14.24 3.80
N ALA A 59 16.50 15.46 4.20
CA ALA A 59 16.68 16.67 3.38
C ALA A 59 18.15 17.00 3.09
N ASP A 60 19.06 16.68 3.99
CA ASP A 60 20.51 16.81 3.83
C ASP A 60 21.04 15.81 2.79
N GLN A 61 20.55 14.57 2.80
CA GLN A 61 20.91 13.56 1.80
C GLN A 61 20.43 13.96 0.39
N ILE A 62 19.23 14.56 0.27
CA ILE A 62 18.77 15.10 -1.02
C ILE A 62 19.72 16.19 -1.54
N ARG A 63 20.14 17.12 -0.66
CA ARG A 63 21.11 18.16 -1.04
C ARG A 63 22.46 17.58 -1.48
N LEU A 64 22.94 16.56 -0.76
CA LEU A 64 24.19 15.86 -1.14
C LEU A 64 24.05 15.15 -2.49
N ALA A 65 22.90 14.52 -2.76
CA ALA A 65 22.63 13.93 -4.07
C ALA A 65 22.68 14.99 -5.18
N HIS A 66 22.02 16.14 -4.98
CA HIS A 66 22.03 17.25 -5.94
C HIS A 66 23.43 17.82 -6.16
N GLN A 67 24.24 17.96 -5.10
CA GLN A 67 25.65 18.40 -5.24
C GLN A 67 26.49 17.44 -6.09
N LYS A 68 26.12 16.16 -6.14
CA LYS A 68 26.75 15.13 -6.98
C LYS A 68 26.07 14.98 -8.34
N GLY A 69 25.13 15.84 -8.68
CA GLY A 69 24.38 15.77 -9.96
C GLY A 69 23.35 14.63 -10.02
N VAL A 70 23.05 13.97 -8.90
CA VAL A 70 22.10 12.86 -8.82
C VAL A 70 20.72 13.41 -8.47
N LYS A 71 19.70 13.02 -9.24
CA LYS A 71 18.30 13.37 -9.01
C LYS A 71 17.64 12.48 -7.97
N VAL A 72 16.59 13.00 -7.34
CA VAL A 72 15.85 12.29 -6.30
C VAL A 72 14.36 12.25 -6.62
N VAL A 73 13.83 11.06 -6.84
CA VAL A 73 12.39 10.77 -6.86
C VAL A 73 12.02 10.07 -5.55
N MET A 74 11.00 10.56 -4.88
CA MET A 74 10.61 10.08 -3.56
C MET A 74 9.20 9.50 -3.58
N LEU A 75 9.04 8.25 -3.12
CA LEU A 75 7.75 7.61 -2.90
C LEU A 75 7.62 7.28 -1.41
N GLU A 76 6.79 8.02 -0.68
CA GLU A 76 6.50 7.72 0.72
C GLU A 76 5.06 7.28 0.90
N LEU A 77 4.87 6.17 1.60
CA LEU A 77 3.55 5.66 1.97
C LEU A 77 3.00 6.46 3.16
N LEU A 78 2.02 7.32 2.91
CA LEU A 78 1.40 8.17 3.95
C LEU A 78 0.31 7.42 4.73
N THR A 79 0.61 6.20 5.20
CA THR A 79 -0.34 5.30 5.87
C THR A 79 -1.07 5.96 7.04
N GLY A 80 -0.34 6.56 7.97
CA GLY A 80 -0.92 7.24 9.12
C GLY A 80 -1.70 8.51 8.74
N PRO A 81 -1.08 9.49 8.05
CA PRO A 81 -1.81 10.68 7.59
C PRO A 81 -2.98 10.36 6.66
N GLY A 82 -2.83 9.34 5.81
CA GLY A 82 -3.86 8.92 4.84
C GLY A 82 -5.16 8.41 5.47
N SER A 83 -5.10 7.98 6.73
CA SER A 83 -6.25 7.45 7.48
C SER A 83 -6.85 8.46 8.48
N ARG A 84 -6.35 9.71 8.52
CA ARG A 84 -6.82 10.74 9.45
C ARG A 84 -8.07 11.44 8.95
N THR A 85 -8.89 11.89 9.91
CA THR A 85 -10.04 12.75 9.62
C THR A 85 -9.60 14.15 9.14
N PRO A 86 -10.45 14.89 8.40
CA PRO A 86 -10.14 16.23 7.93
C PRO A 86 -9.73 17.20 9.06
N TRP A 87 -10.34 17.05 10.23
CA TRP A 87 -9.99 17.87 11.41
C TRP A 87 -8.58 17.56 11.93
N GLN A 88 -8.24 16.27 12.07
CA GLN A 88 -6.89 15.85 12.48
C GLN A 88 -5.82 16.35 11.50
N LEU A 89 -6.10 16.31 10.19
CA LEU A 89 -5.21 16.83 9.16
C LEU A 89 -5.02 18.34 9.27
N ARG A 90 -6.10 19.11 9.55
CA ARG A 90 -6.02 20.55 9.78
C ARG A 90 -5.14 20.86 10.99
N MET A 91 -5.36 20.17 12.11
CA MET A 91 -4.55 20.35 13.33
C MET A 91 -3.07 19.99 13.09
N GLN A 92 -2.81 18.89 12.40
CA GLN A 92 -1.44 18.50 12.03
C GLN A 92 -0.76 19.56 11.17
N ARG A 93 -1.47 20.13 10.19
CA ARG A 93 -0.93 21.20 9.34
C ARG A 93 -0.61 22.46 10.13
N LEU A 94 -1.50 22.87 11.04
CA LEU A 94 -1.28 24.03 11.92
C LEU A 94 -0.08 23.81 12.83
N LEU A 95 -0.02 22.67 13.51
CA LEU A 95 1.09 22.31 14.37
C LEU A 95 2.43 22.28 13.60
N ARG A 96 2.45 21.67 12.42
CA ARG A 96 3.65 21.67 11.57
C ARG A 96 4.12 23.11 11.24
N ARG A 97 3.19 23.98 10.83
CA ARG A 97 3.50 25.39 10.51
C ARG A 97 4.03 26.14 11.72
N ALA A 98 3.43 25.93 12.89
CA ALA A 98 3.89 26.53 14.15
C ALA A 98 5.30 26.06 14.49
N ILE A 99 5.60 24.77 14.37
CA ILE A 99 6.94 24.21 14.62
C ILE A 99 7.94 24.78 13.60
N GLU A 100 7.62 24.82 12.30
CA GLU A 100 8.52 25.40 11.28
C GLU A 100 8.81 26.90 11.49
N GLY A 101 7.87 27.64 12.11
CA GLY A 101 8.04 29.07 12.41
C GLY A 101 8.70 29.38 13.74
N ALA A 102 8.56 28.49 14.74
CA ALA A 102 8.99 28.77 16.14
C ALA A 102 10.30 28.04 16.51
N VAL A 103 10.70 27.00 15.78
CA VAL A 103 11.82 26.14 16.19
C VAL A 103 13.03 26.40 15.28
N PRO A 104 14.27 26.47 15.85
CA PRO A 104 15.50 26.60 15.06
C PRO A 104 15.57 25.55 13.94
N GLY A 105 16.11 25.97 12.78
CA GLY A 105 16.10 25.18 11.54
C GLY A 105 16.65 23.75 11.68
N ASP A 106 17.63 23.54 12.55
CA ASP A 106 18.25 22.23 12.80
C ASP A 106 17.31 21.25 13.54
N PHE A 107 16.47 21.74 14.43
CA PHE A 107 15.48 20.93 15.13
C PHE A 107 14.30 20.56 14.19
N ALA A 108 13.88 21.51 13.37
CA ALA A 108 12.85 21.26 12.35
C ALA A 108 13.37 20.29 11.24
N ALA A 109 14.68 20.21 11.04
CA ALA A 109 15.31 19.30 10.09
C ALA A 109 15.09 17.82 10.47
N ALA A 110 15.00 17.50 11.77
CA ALA A 110 14.76 16.13 12.25
C ALA A 110 13.46 15.50 11.71
N PHE A 111 12.46 16.33 11.39
CA PHE A 111 11.18 15.86 10.83
C PHE A 111 11.21 15.62 9.31
N ASN A 112 12.28 16.03 8.62
CA ASN A 112 12.45 15.86 7.18
C ASN A 112 11.27 16.38 6.32
N TRP A 113 10.47 17.33 6.79
CA TRP A 113 9.34 17.89 6.02
C TRP A 113 9.80 18.65 4.77
N ARG A 114 11.03 19.23 4.83
CA ARG A 114 11.64 19.94 3.70
C ARG A 114 11.94 19.03 2.51
N SER A 115 12.05 17.71 2.74
CA SER A 115 12.33 16.71 1.70
C SER A 115 11.34 16.78 0.55
N TYR A 116 10.04 16.98 0.84
CA TYR A 116 9.00 17.09 -0.18
C TYR A 116 9.15 18.31 -1.10
N ARG A 117 9.80 19.37 -0.64
CA ARG A 117 10.09 20.56 -1.45
C ARG A 117 11.40 20.43 -2.21
N LEU A 118 12.33 19.63 -1.74
CA LEU A 118 13.64 19.43 -2.30
C LEU A 118 13.68 18.32 -3.36
N ALA A 119 12.88 17.26 -3.18
CA ALA A 119 12.81 16.17 -4.15
C ALA A 119 12.45 16.70 -5.55
N ASP A 120 13.11 16.14 -6.58
CA ASP A 120 12.85 16.51 -7.97
C ASP A 120 11.46 16.05 -8.42
N ALA A 121 10.99 14.90 -7.91
CA ALA A 121 9.59 14.48 -8.00
C ALA A 121 9.16 13.68 -6.76
N CYS A 122 7.87 13.74 -6.45
CA CYS A 122 7.22 12.92 -5.43
C CYS A 122 6.19 12.02 -6.12
N VAL A 123 6.21 10.74 -5.82
CA VAL A 123 5.26 9.75 -6.32
C VAL A 123 4.30 9.35 -5.21
N ALA A 124 3.01 9.39 -5.49
CA ALA A 124 1.93 8.99 -4.61
C ALA A 124 1.16 7.82 -5.23
N ASN A 125 0.72 6.85 -4.42
CA ASN A 125 -0.05 5.73 -4.93
C ASN A 125 -1.52 6.07 -5.21
N THR A 126 -2.03 7.16 -4.63
CA THR A 126 -3.41 7.64 -4.80
C THR A 126 -3.46 9.16 -4.94
N SER A 127 -4.55 9.68 -5.53
CA SER A 127 -4.81 11.12 -5.58
C SER A 127 -4.95 11.73 -4.18
N TRP A 128 -5.45 10.96 -3.21
CA TRP A 128 -5.51 11.36 -1.81
C TRP A 128 -4.13 11.57 -1.21
N GLU A 129 -3.18 10.64 -1.41
CA GLU A 129 -1.80 10.83 -0.96
C GLU A 129 -1.12 12.02 -1.63
N ALA A 130 -1.31 12.20 -2.95
CA ALA A 130 -0.79 13.35 -3.68
C ALA A 130 -1.30 14.67 -3.08
N HIS A 131 -2.60 14.74 -2.76
CA HIS A 131 -3.17 15.88 -2.03
C HIS A 131 -2.48 16.10 -0.68
N LEU A 132 -2.27 15.04 0.11
CA LEU A 132 -1.63 15.13 1.41
C LEU A 132 -0.16 15.57 1.34
N MET A 133 0.59 15.11 0.33
CA MET A 133 1.98 15.57 0.11
C MET A 133 2.05 17.09 -0.09
N SER A 134 1.14 17.65 -0.86
CA SER A 134 1.05 19.11 -1.05
C SER A 134 0.44 19.80 0.18
N TYR A 135 -0.66 19.31 0.71
CA TYR A 135 -1.41 19.94 1.80
C TYR A 135 -0.65 19.96 3.12
N LEU A 136 -0.08 18.82 3.53
CA LEU A 136 0.63 18.69 4.81
C LEU A 136 2.08 19.12 4.72
N PHE A 137 2.79 18.78 3.63
CA PHE A 137 4.25 18.92 3.58
C PHE A 137 4.73 19.97 2.59
N GLY A 138 3.83 20.54 1.79
CA GLY A 138 4.16 21.62 0.86
C GLY A 138 4.95 21.16 -0.37
N ALA A 139 4.76 19.90 -0.79
CA ALA A 139 5.26 19.44 -2.07
C ALA A 139 4.69 20.31 -3.20
N PRO A 140 5.52 20.82 -4.13
CA PRO A 140 5.03 21.57 -5.29
C PRO A 140 4.09 20.68 -6.13
N PRO A 141 2.84 21.09 -6.41
CA PRO A 141 1.90 20.23 -7.15
C PRO A 141 2.43 19.75 -8.50
N ALA A 142 3.22 20.58 -9.19
CA ALA A 142 3.85 20.22 -10.47
C ALA A 142 4.90 19.11 -10.37
N ARG A 143 5.36 18.77 -9.17
CA ARG A 143 6.33 17.68 -8.91
C ARG A 143 5.68 16.48 -8.24
N VAL A 144 4.36 16.47 -8.05
CA VAL A 144 3.65 15.35 -7.42
C VAL A 144 2.91 14.57 -8.51
N HIS A 145 3.27 13.31 -8.65
CA HIS A 145 2.72 12.40 -9.65
C HIS A 145 1.94 11.27 -8.97
N VAL A 146 0.77 10.94 -9.50
CA VAL A 146 -0.01 9.79 -9.03
C VAL A 146 0.35 8.60 -9.90
N VAL A 147 1.08 7.65 -9.33
CA VAL A 147 1.43 6.38 -9.96
C VAL A 147 1.04 5.25 -9.02
N PRO A 148 -0.02 4.51 -9.32
CA PRO A 148 -0.51 3.43 -8.46
C PRO A 148 0.47 2.25 -8.42
N ASN A 149 0.24 1.32 -7.51
CA ASN A 149 0.87 0.00 -7.59
C ASN A 149 0.34 -0.74 -8.82
N GLY A 150 1.21 -1.57 -9.41
CA GLY A 150 0.80 -2.52 -10.42
C GLY A 150 0.33 -3.84 -9.81
N VAL A 151 -0.26 -4.68 -10.64
CA VAL A 151 -0.60 -6.06 -10.32
C VAL A 151 0.12 -7.00 -11.28
N GLU A 152 0.51 -8.17 -10.79
CA GLU A 152 1.15 -9.19 -11.61
C GLU A 152 0.19 -9.78 -12.65
N GLU A 153 0.70 -10.08 -13.84
CA GLU A 153 -0.08 -10.62 -14.96
C GLU A 153 -0.87 -11.89 -14.60
N VAL A 154 -0.37 -12.69 -13.64
CA VAL A 154 -1.03 -13.92 -13.19
C VAL A 154 -2.41 -13.65 -12.56
N PHE A 155 -2.63 -12.49 -11.94
CA PHE A 155 -3.94 -12.08 -11.43
C PHE A 155 -4.82 -11.51 -12.54
N LEU A 156 -4.24 -10.68 -13.41
CA LEU A 156 -4.95 -10.03 -14.52
C LEU A 156 -5.49 -11.03 -15.55
N ASN A 157 -4.75 -12.12 -15.76
CA ASN A 157 -5.03 -13.13 -16.77
C ASN A 157 -5.51 -14.47 -16.18
N SER A 158 -5.84 -14.49 -14.87
CA SER A 158 -6.37 -15.71 -14.23
C SER A 158 -7.74 -16.08 -14.84
N PRO A 159 -7.96 -17.38 -15.19
CA PRO A 159 -9.20 -17.79 -15.81
C PRO A 159 -10.40 -17.62 -14.88
N PRO A 160 -11.60 -17.33 -15.41
CA PRO A 160 -12.83 -17.31 -14.65
C PRO A 160 -13.07 -18.64 -13.90
N ALA A 161 -13.64 -18.56 -12.71
CA ALA A 161 -14.01 -19.73 -11.91
C ALA A 161 -15.38 -19.53 -11.24
N ALA A 162 -16.05 -20.63 -10.92
CA ALA A 162 -17.27 -20.58 -10.11
C ALA A 162 -16.92 -20.10 -8.69
N ARG A 163 -17.70 -19.17 -8.17
CA ARG A 163 -17.48 -18.65 -6.81
C ARG A 163 -17.98 -19.61 -5.75
N GLY A 164 -17.13 -19.88 -4.78
CA GLY A 164 -17.45 -20.68 -3.60
C GLY A 164 -18.05 -19.85 -2.46
N PRO A 165 -18.20 -20.46 -1.28
CA PRO A 165 -18.86 -19.83 -0.14
C PRO A 165 -17.93 -18.94 0.71
N TRP A 166 -16.62 -18.95 0.50
CA TRP A 166 -15.68 -18.28 1.39
C TRP A 166 -15.45 -16.82 1.02
N LEU A 167 -15.61 -15.91 1.98
CA LEU A 167 -14.93 -14.62 1.91
C LEU A 167 -13.44 -14.84 2.16
N VAL A 168 -12.60 -14.04 1.52
CA VAL A 168 -11.13 -14.16 1.63
C VAL A 168 -10.54 -12.85 2.13
N CYS A 169 -9.62 -12.94 3.09
CA CYS A 169 -8.77 -11.83 3.51
C CYS A 169 -7.30 -12.24 3.38
N THR A 170 -6.54 -11.49 2.60
CA THR A 170 -5.09 -11.70 2.48
C THR A 170 -4.35 -10.56 3.14
N ALA A 171 -3.76 -10.82 4.30
CA ALA A 171 -3.10 -9.79 5.10
C ALA A 171 -2.03 -10.39 6.03
N THR A 172 -1.04 -9.58 6.42
CA THR A 172 -0.21 -9.88 7.59
C THR A 172 -1.10 -9.91 8.83
N ILE A 173 -0.99 -10.93 9.67
CA ILE A 173 -1.75 -11.02 10.92
C ILE A 173 -1.10 -10.07 11.93
N ALA A 174 -1.62 -8.84 11.97
CA ALA A 174 -1.11 -7.72 12.79
C ALA A 174 -2.28 -6.81 13.18
N GLY A 175 -2.17 -6.14 14.34
CA GLY A 175 -3.23 -5.30 14.89
C GLY A 175 -3.81 -4.30 13.89
N ARG A 176 -2.94 -3.55 13.17
CA ARG A 176 -3.38 -2.58 12.16
C ARG A 176 -4.22 -3.16 11.01
N LYS A 177 -4.12 -4.47 10.74
CA LYS A 177 -4.92 -5.18 9.73
C LYS A 177 -6.25 -5.67 10.26
N ARG A 178 -6.44 -5.58 11.58
CA ARG A 178 -7.68 -5.93 12.28
C ARG A 178 -8.21 -7.33 11.94
N VAL A 179 -7.27 -8.29 11.82
CA VAL A 179 -7.61 -9.66 11.43
C VAL A 179 -8.43 -10.35 12.52
N VAL A 180 -8.17 -10.03 13.80
CA VAL A 180 -8.94 -10.55 14.94
C VAL A 180 -10.36 -10.01 14.90
N GLU A 181 -10.53 -8.70 14.78
CA GLU A 181 -11.84 -8.03 14.74
C GLU A 181 -12.66 -8.48 13.53
N LEU A 182 -12.00 -8.71 12.39
CA LEU A 182 -12.66 -9.28 11.21
C LEU A 182 -13.12 -10.73 11.46
N ALA A 183 -12.29 -11.54 12.11
CA ALA A 183 -12.64 -12.92 12.46
C ALA A 183 -13.80 -12.97 13.48
N GLU A 184 -13.77 -12.11 14.52
CA GLU A 184 -14.88 -11.95 15.48
C GLU A 184 -16.16 -11.52 14.77
N SER A 185 -16.08 -10.55 13.84
CA SER A 185 -17.22 -10.12 13.03
C SER A 185 -17.80 -11.27 12.18
N ALA A 186 -16.93 -12.11 11.60
CA ALA A 186 -17.35 -13.25 10.80
C ALA A 186 -18.06 -14.33 11.65
N VAL A 187 -17.59 -14.58 12.86
CA VAL A 187 -18.24 -15.48 13.81
C VAL A 187 -19.62 -14.96 14.20
N LEU A 188 -19.74 -13.68 14.56
CA LEU A 188 -21.02 -13.05 14.89
C LEU A 188 -21.99 -13.07 13.69
N ALA A 189 -21.50 -12.82 12.50
CA ALA A 189 -22.29 -12.83 11.26
C ALA A 189 -22.60 -14.23 10.73
N GLN A 190 -22.03 -15.30 11.31
CA GLN A 190 -22.09 -16.67 10.79
C GLN A 190 -21.70 -16.74 9.30
N THR A 191 -20.60 -16.04 8.95
CA THR A 191 -20.15 -15.86 7.56
C THR A 191 -18.81 -16.55 7.36
N PRO A 192 -18.68 -17.53 6.43
CA PRO A 192 -17.43 -18.23 6.17
C PRO A 192 -16.31 -17.25 5.73
N LEU A 193 -15.20 -17.27 6.44
CA LEU A 193 -14.05 -16.40 6.22
C LEU A 193 -12.75 -17.20 6.18
N TRP A 194 -11.99 -17.03 5.12
CA TRP A 194 -10.69 -17.62 4.94
C TRP A 194 -9.60 -16.55 5.05
N ILE A 195 -8.78 -16.63 6.09
CA ILE A 195 -7.64 -15.75 6.31
C ILE A 195 -6.38 -16.39 5.71
N ILE A 196 -5.68 -15.63 4.86
CA ILE A 196 -4.44 -16.02 4.20
C ILE A 196 -3.34 -15.02 4.58
N GLY A 197 -2.26 -15.51 5.16
CA GLY A 197 -1.13 -14.67 5.57
C GLY A 197 -0.37 -15.25 6.75
N LYS A 198 0.59 -14.50 7.25
CA LYS A 198 1.36 -14.86 8.43
C LYS A 198 1.62 -13.65 9.31
N PRO A 199 1.84 -13.82 10.62
CA PRO A 199 2.27 -12.73 11.50
C PRO A 199 3.74 -12.37 11.24
N TYR A 200 4.20 -11.26 11.80
CA TYR A 200 5.63 -10.93 11.87
C TYR A 200 6.37 -11.87 12.82
N ALA A 201 5.73 -12.23 13.94
CA ALA A 201 6.20 -13.25 14.88
C ALA A 201 5.00 -14.07 15.35
N GLU A 202 5.16 -15.37 15.45
CA GLU A 202 4.09 -16.25 15.94
C GLU A 202 3.72 -15.98 17.41
N SER A 203 4.68 -15.47 18.19
CA SER A 203 4.49 -15.06 19.59
C SER A 203 3.71 -13.75 19.77
N ASP A 204 3.37 -13.05 18.69
CA ASP A 204 2.57 -11.81 18.75
C ASP A 204 1.22 -12.10 19.43
N PRO A 205 0.84 -11.37 20.50
CA PRO A 205 -0.41 -11.59 21.22
C PRO A 205 -1.65 -11.47 20.32
N HIS A 206 -1.64 -10.57 19.32
CA HIS A 206 -2.72 -10.42 18.36
C HIS A 206 -2.85 -11.67 17.46
N ALA A 207 -1.72 -12.21 17.00
CA ALA A 207 -1.71 -13.45 16.22
C ALA A 207 -2.19 -14.64 17.05
N GLN A 208 -1.76 -14.76 18.30
CA GLN A 208 -2.21 -15.83 19.20
C GLN A 208 -3.73 -15.77 19.46
N LYS A 209 -4.28 -14.55 19.64
CA LYS A 209 -5.73 -14.36 19.77
C LYS A 209 -6.45 -14.84 18.51
N PHE A 210 -5.96 -14.50 17.32
CA PHE A 210 -6.52 -14.97 16.06
C PHE A 210 -6.47 -16.49 15.94
N PHE A 211 -5.32 -17.13 16.23
CA PHE A 211 -5.19 -18.59 16.16
C PHE A 211 -6.12 -19.32 17.13
N ALA A 212 -6.32 -18.78 18.34
CA ALA A 212 -7.27 -19.33 19.28
C ALA A 212 -8.71 -19.27 18.73
N LEU A 213 -9.10 -18.14 18.18
CA LEU A 213 -10.41 -17.93 17.58
C LEU A 213 -10.67 -18.86 16.38
N ALA A 214 -9.68 -19.01 15.49
CA ALA A 214 -9.76 -19.92 14.36
C ALA A 214 -9.95 -21.39 14.78
N ARG A 215 -9.25 -21.83 15.85
CA ARG A 215 -9.45 -23.18 16.42
C ARG A 215 -10.81 -23.38 17.08
N GLN A 216 -11.39 -22.33 17.68
CA GLN A 216 -12.71 -22.39 18.32
C GLN A 216 -13.85 -22.44 17.30
N HIS A 217 -13.68 -21.85 16.12
CA HIS A 217 -14.72 -21.70 15.11
C HIS A 217 -14.33 -22.29 13.73
N PRO A 218 -13.89 -23.56 13.63
CA PRO A 218 -13.34 -24.12 12.38
C PRO A 218 -14.35 -24.23 11.22
N LYS A 219 -15.65 -24.16 11.51
CA LYS A 219 -16.70 -24.15 10.48
C LYS A 219 -16.89 -22.76 9.84
N ILE A 220 -16.47 -21.69 10.52
CA ILE A 220 -16.63 -20.30 10.07
C ILE A 220 -15.27 -19.73 9.64
N LEU A 221 -14.21 -20.04 10.38
CA LEU A 221 -12.88 -19.51 10.15
C LEU A 221 -11.95 -20.57 9.59
N ARG A 222 -11.37 -20.28 8.42
CA ARG A 222 -10.33 -21.08 7.78
C ARG A 222 -9.00 -20.33 7.82
N TYR A 223 -7.93 -21.03 8.16
CA TYR A 223 -6.57 -20.50 8.14
C TYR A 223 -5.58 -21.58 7.68
N ASP A 224 -4.91 -21.34 6.56
CA ASP A 224 -3.93 -22.26 5.96
C ASP A 224 -2.53 -21.63 5.88
N GLY A 225 -2.28 -20.52 6.59
CA GLY A 225 -1.02 -19.79 6.50
C GLY A 225 -0.92 -18.90 5.28
N ALA A 226 0.31 -18.55 4.89
CA ALA A 226 0.57 -17.73 3.71
C ALA A 226 0.63 -18.62 2.45
N VAL A 227 0.07 -18.11 1.35
CA VAL A 227 0.14 -18.74 0.03
C VAL A 227 1.23 -18.05 -0.79
N ALA A 228 2.36 -18.72 -0.99
CA ALA A 228 3.48 -18.19 -1.78
C ALA A 228 3.26 -18.32 -3.29
N ASP A 229 2.56 -19.36 -3.73
CA ASP A 229 2.22 -19.58 -5.14
C ASP A 229 1.19 -18.54 -5.60
N ARG A 230 1.63 -17.63 -6.47
CA ARG A 230 0.83 -16.53 -7.00
C ARG A 230 -0.33 -17.01 -7.87
N ALA A 231 -0.14 -18.07 -8.65
CA ALA A 231 -1.20 -18.65 -9.48
C ALA A 231 -2.29 -19.31 -8.61
N ARG A 232 -1.89 -19.97 -7.53
CA ARG A 232 -2.84 -20.50 -6.53
C ARG A 232 -3.59 -19.37 -5.85
N LEU A 233 -2.92 -18.28 -5.49
CA LEU A 233 -3.56 -17.12 -4.85
C LEU A 233 -4.56 -16.44 -5.81
N ALA A 234 -4.21 -16.29 -7.09
CA ALA A 234 -5.12 -15.77 -8.11
C ALA A 234 -6.38 -16.63 -8.24
N ARG A 235 -6.21 -17.96 -8.26
CA ARG A 235 -7.35 -18.91 -8.28
C ARG A 235 -8.23 -18.74 -7.03
N ILE A 236 -7.62 -18.59 -5.84
CA ILE A 236 -8.38 -18.37 -4.61
C ILE A 236 -9.24 -17.10 -4.72
N TYR A 237 -8.70 -15.99 -5.23
CA TYR A 237 -9.48 -14.78 -5.44
C TYR A 237 -10.61 -14.96 -6.48
N ARG A 238 -10.36 -15.72 -7.55
CA ARG A 238 -11.40 -16.05 -8.54
C ARG A 238 -12.53 -16.89 -7.96
N GLU A 239 -12.20 -17.84 -7.09
CA GLU A 239 -13.15 -18.74 -6.44
C GLU A 239 -13.79 -18.11 -5.18
N ALA A 240 -13.24 -17.03 -4.65
CA ALA A 240 -13.77 -16.39 -3.47
C ALA A 240 -15.17 -15.79 -3.71
N ARG A 241 -16.06 -15.90 -2.74
CA ARG A 241 -17.34 -15.18 -2.75
C ARG A 241 -17.14 -13.66 -2.77
N GLY A 242 -16.14 -13.18 -2.05
CA GLY A 242 -15.71 -11.80 -2.02
C GLY A 242 -14.41 -11.66 -1.23
N PHE A 243 -13.73 -10.55 -1.41
CA PHE A 243 -12.53 -10.16 -0.66
C PHE A 243 -12.89 -9.16 0.43
N VAL A 244 -12.31 -9.31 1.62
CA VAL A 244 -12.56 -8.41 2.76
C VAL A 244 -11.25 -7.92 3.36
N LEU A 245 -11.15 -6.60 3.59
CA LEU A 245 -10.01 -5.98 4.30
C LEU A 245 -10.49 -4.79 5.14
N LEU A 246 -10.49 -4.93 6.46
CA LEU A 246 -10.95 -3.91 7.41
C LEU A 246 -9.80 -3.23 8.16
N SER A 247 -8.65 -3.02 7.51
CA SER A 247 -7.47 -2.37 8.10
C SER A 247 -7.77 -0.97 8.64
N ASP A 248 -7.13 -0.58 9.75
CA ASP A 248 -7.19 0.78 10.30
C ASP A 248 -6.44 1.79 9.42
N MET A 249 -5.37 1.35 8.78
CA MET A 249 -4.45 2.20 8.05
C MET A 249 -3.92 1.49 6.81
N GLU A 250 -4.11 2.11 5.65
CA GLU A 250 -3.56 1.74 4.36
C GLU A 250 -3.25 3.00 3.53
N THR A 251 -2.43 2.81 2.50
CA THR A 251 -2.26 3.80 1.44
C THR A 251 -2.93 3.35 0.15
N ARG A 252 -2.60 2.12 -0.25
CA ARG A 252 -3.20 1.39 -1.37
C ARG A 252 -2.88 -0.10 -1.17
N SER A 253 -3.89 -0.92 -0.99
CA SER A 253 -3.71 -2.32 -0.65
C SER A 253 -3.43 -3.16 -1.88
N LEU A 254 -2.21 -3.75 -1.98
CA LEU A 254 -1.88 -4.70 -3.05
C LEU A 254 -2.84 -5.88 -3.10
N SER A 255 -3.21 -6.46 -1.95
CA SER A 255 -4.13 -7.59 -1.92
C SER A 255 -5.55 -7.24 -2.39
N ALA A 256 -6.02 -6.00 -2.14
CA ALA A 256 -7.29 -5.54 -2.69
C ALA A 256 -7.22 -5.34 -4.21
N GLU A 257 -6.09 -4.83 -4.73
CA GLU A 257 -5.83 -4.71 -6.18
C GLU A 257 -5.74 -6.09 -6.84
N GLU A 258 -5.03 -7.05 -6.24
CA GLU A 258 -4.94 -8.42 -6.72
C GLU A 258 -6.32 -9.10 -6.79
N ALA A 259 -7.14 -8.91 -5.74
CA ALA A 259 -8.52 -9.38 -5.73
C ALA A 259 -9.37 -8.70 -6.80
N ALA A 260 -9.22 -7.38 -7.00
CA ALA A 260 -9.88 -6.63 -8.07
C ALA A 260 -9.48 -7.13 -9.46
N ALA A 261 -8.18 -7.42 -9.69
CA ALA A 261 -7.68 -8.01 -10.93
C ALA A 261 -8.34 -9.36 -11.24
N CYS A 262 -8.67 -10.12 -10.19
CA CYS A 262 -9.43 -11.37 -10.28
C CYS A 262 -10.96 -11.15 -10.28
N GLU A 263 -11.43 -9.92 -10.50
CA GLU A 263 -12.86 -9.56 -10.52
C GLU A 263 -13.61 -9.90 -9.21
N CYS A 264 -12.89 -10.10 -8.10
CA CYS A 264 -13.47 -10.45 -6.82
C CYS A 264 -14.21 -9.25 -6.22
N PRO A 265 -15.49 -9.35 -5.82
CA PRO A 265 -16.18 -8.28 -5.11
C PRO A 265 -15.44 -7.86 -3.83
N LEU A 266 -15.43 -6.57 -3.52
CA LEU A 266 -14.62 -6.01 -2.44
C LEU A 266 -15.48 -5.46 -1.30
N LEU A 267 -15.14 -5.81 -0.04
CA LEU A 267 -15.57 -5.10 1.17
C LEU A 267 -14.33 -4.54 1.86
N LEU A 268 -14.24 -3.22 1.94
CA LEU A 268 -13.08 -2.52 2.47
C LEU A 268 -13.45 -1.66 3.68
N GLY A 269 -12.48 -1.41 4.55
CA GLY A 269 -12.63 -0.38 5.58
C GLY A 269 -12.95 0.97 4.93
N ASP A 270 -13.94 1.70 5.48
CA ASP A 270 -14.34 3.01 4.96
C ASP A 270 -13.30 4.07 5.29
N LEU A 271 -12.24 4.08 4.49
CA LEU A 271 -11.09 4.97 4.62
C LEU A 271 -10.86 5.74 3.30
N PRO A 272 -10.26 6.94 3.36
CA PRO A 272 -10.05 7.78 2.17
C PRO A 272 -9.29 7.09 1.04
N TRP A 273 -8.31 6.23 1.36
CA TRP A 273 -7.56 5.48 0.34
C TRP A 273 -8.45 4.54 -0.47
N ALA A 274 -9.36 3.83 0.21
CA ALA A 274 -10.24 2.85 -0.44
C ALA A 274 -11.24 3.57 -1.36
N ARG A 275 -11.83 4.66 -0.87
CA ARG A 275 -12.74 5.50 -1.64
C ARG A 275 -12.06 6.14 -2.85
N SER A 276 -10.84 6.65 -2.70
CA SER A 276 -10.09 7.25 -3.82
C SER A 276 -9.61 6.24 -4.85
N THR A 277 -9.54 4.95 -4.48
CA THR A 277 -9.09 3.88 -5.38
C THR A 277 -10.25 3.19 -6.10
N PHE A 278 -11.32 2.84 -5.38
CA PHE A 278 -12.39 1.98 -5.89
C PHE A 278 -13.73 2.72 -6.08
N GLY A 279 -13.90 3.94 -5.55
CA GLY A 279 -15.13 4.72 -5.69
C GLY A 279 -16.38 3.93 -5.28
N GLU A 280 -17.36 3.86 -6.16
CA GLU A 280 -18.61 3.11 -5.95
C GLU A 280 -18.51 1.61 -6.32
N ASN A 281 -17.34 1.15 -6.78
CA ASN A 281 -17.15 -0.24 -7.20
C ASN A 281 -16.66 -1.16 -6.07
N ALA A 282 -16.74 -0.72 -4.83
CA ALA A 282 -16.50 -1.52 -3.63
C ALA A 282 -17.58 -1.24 -2.58
N SER A 283 -17.82 -2.21 -1.72
CA SER A 283 -18.60 -2.03 -0.51
C SER A 283 -17.69 -1.52 0.61
N TYR A 284 -18.25 -0.77 1.54
CA TYR A 284 -17.49 -0.16 2.64
C TYR A 284 -18.09 -0.51 3.99
N CYS A 285 -17.20 -0.79 4.95
CA CYS A 285 -17.55 -1.06 6.34
C CYS A 285 -16.84 -0.02 7.23
N PRO A 286 -17.55 0.65 8.14
CA PRO A 286 -16.89 1.51 9.12
C PRO A 286 -15.81 0.75 9.88
N VAL A 287 -14.70 1.42 10.19
CA VAL A 287 -13.66 0.87 11.07
C VAL A 287 -14.18 0.99 12.51
N ALA A 288 -14.86 -0.05 12.97
CA ALA A 288 -15.63 -0.06 14.20
C ALA A 288 -15.47 -1.38 14.98
N LEU A 289 -16.24 -1.57 16.05
CA LEU A 289 -16.24 -2.81 16.84
C LEU A 289 -16.82 -3.97 16.02
N PRO A 290 -16.45 -5.23 16.34
CA PRO A 290 -16.92 -6.44 15.62
C PRO A 290 -18.45 -6.55 15.53
N GLU A 291 -19.17 -6.17 16.57
CA GLU A 291 -20.63 -6.19 16.63
C GLU A 291 -21.26 -5.28 15.56
N GLN A 292 -20.63 -4.13 15.32
CA GLN A 292 -21.08 -3.19 14.29
C GLN A 292 -20.68 -3.67 12.88
N CYS A 293 -19.47 -4.23 12.73
CA CYS A 293 -18.97 -4.73 11.45
C CYS A 293 -19.71 -5.99 10.98
N SER A 294 -20.22 -6.83 11.89
CA SER A 294 -20.88 -8.10 11.57
C SER A 294 -22.07 -7.94 10.62
N GLY A 295 -22.90 -6.92 10.83
CA GLY A 295 -24.03 -6.62 9.96
C GLY A 295 -23.61 -6.22 8.54
N PHE A 296 -22.55 -5.41 8.40
CA PHE A 296 -21.98 -5.06 7.09
C PHE A 296 -21.40 -6.28 6.39
N LEU A 297 -20.69 -7.14 7.12
CA LEU A 297 -20.10 -8.36 6.59
C LEU A 297 -21.18 -9.32 6.08
N ARG A 298 -22.26 -9.53 6.84
CA ARG A 298 -23.38 -10.37 6.42
C ARG A 298 -24.07 -9.82 5.18
N LYS A 299 -24.39 -8.53 5.17
CA LYS A 299 -25.00 -7.86 4.02
C LYS A 299 -24.14 -7.99 2.77
N PHE A 300 -22.83 -7.79 2.91
CA PHE A 300 -21.89 -7.97 1.80
C PHE A 300 -21.87 -9.42 1.32
N TYR A 301 -21.80 -10.39 2.24
CA TYR A 301 -21.79 -11.81 1.90
C TYR A 301 -23.00 -12.20 1.04
N ASP A 302 -24.18 -11.73 1.42
CA ASP A 302 -25.43 -12.04 0.70
C ASP A 302 -25.47 -11.36 -0.67
N ALA A 303 -25.01 -10.11 -0.76
CA ALA A 303 -25.04 -9.31 -1.99
C ALA A 303 -23.90 -9.61 -2.96
N ALA A 304 -22.77 -10.18 -2.51
CA ALA A 304 -21.54 -10.32 -3.30
C ALA A 304 -21.72 -10.88 -4.72
N PRO A 305 -22.60 -11.89 -4.99
CA PRO A 305 -22.80 -12.40 -6.35
C PRO A 305 -23.38 -11.39 -7.34
N SER A 306 -24.03 -10.33 -6.88
CA SER A 306 -24.69 -9.30 -7.70
C SER A 306 -23.99 -7.96 -7.69
N LEU A 307 -22.87 -7.84 -6.96
CA LEU A 307 -22.10 -6.60 -6.91
C LEU A 307 -21.34 -6.34 -8.24
N PRO A 308 -21.10 -5.07 -8.60
CA PRO A 308 -20.33 -4.74 -9.78
C PRO A 308 -18.89 -5.25 -9.66
N VAL A 309 -18.30 -5.58 -10.81
CA VAL A 309 -16.89 -5.95 -10.91
C VAL A 309 -16.03 -4.73 -10.58
N PRO A 310 -15.04 -4.85 -9.68
CA PRO A 310 -14.12 -3.76 -9.40
C PRO A 310 -13.33 -3.33 -10.65
N PRO A 311 -12.87 -2.07 -10.73
CA PRO A 311 -12.06 -1.62 -11.86
C PRO A 311 -10.78 -2.45 -11.95
N ARG A 312 -10.42 -2.84 -13.18
CA ARG A 312 -9.20 -3.62 -13.45
C ARG A 312 -7.97 -2.75 -13.17
N PRO A 313 -7.07 -3.14 -12.27
CA PRO A 313 -5.84 -2.42 -12.00
C PRO A 313 -4.85 -2.54 -13.15
N ALA A 314 -3.86 -1.63 -13.19
CA ALA A 314 -2.79 -1.66 -14.17
C ALA A 314 -1.76 -2.77 -13.88
N ALA A 315 -1.14 -3.30 -14.93
CA ALA A 315 0.00 -4.20 -14.79
C ALA A 315 1.27 -3.45 -14.36
N TRP A 316 2.22 -4.13 -13.74
CA TRP A 316 3.52 -3.54 -13.38
C TRP A 316 4.29 -2.99 -14.59
N SER A 317 4.10 -3.55 -15.77
CA SER A 317 4.66 -3.05 -17.03
C SER A 317 4.16 -1.64 -17.39
N GLU A 318 2.88 -1.36 -17.14
CA GLU A 318 2.29 -0.03 -17.30
C GLU A 318 2.85 0.97 -16.27
N ILE A 319 2.96 0.53 -15.02
CA ILE A 319 3.54 1.35 -13.94
C ILE A 319 5.00 1.73 -14.25
N ALA A 320 5.79 0.77 -14.76
CA ALA A 320 7.16 1.03 -15.19
C ALA A 320 7.24 2.09 -16.30
N ARG A 321 6.31 2.08 -17.27
CA ARG A 321 6.25 3.11 -18.32
C ARG A 321 5.95 4.50 -17.75
N GLN A 322 5.01 4.59 -16.80
CA GLN A 322 4.69 5.85 -16.13
C GLN A 322 5.87 6.38 -15.32
N LEU A 323 6.53 5.53 -14.53
CA LEU A 323 7.72 5.90 -13.77
C LEU A 323 8.88 6.33 -14.68
N LYS A 324 9.11 5.60 -15.77
CA LYS A 324 10.15 5.93 -16.76
C LYS A 324 9.94 7.33 -17.34
N ALA A 325 8.70 7.67 -17.70
CA ALA A 325 8.37 9.02 -18.21
C ALA A 325 8.67 10.12 -17.18
N ILE A 326 8.35 9.88 -15.89
CA ILE A 326 8.68 10.81 -14.80
C ILE A 326 10.21 10.97 -14.66
N TYR A 327 10.97 9.87 -14.70
CA TYR A 327 12.43 9.94 -14.58
C TYR A 327 13.08 10.71 -15.76
N GLU A 328 12.60 10.47 -16.97
CA GLU A 328 13.05 11.19 -18.17
C GLU A 328 12.77 12.69 -18.08
N ASP A 329 11.60 13.07 -17.56
CA ASP A 329 11.23 14.47 -17.36
C ASP A 329 12.11 15.15 -16.30
N VAL A 330 12.30 14.50 -15.14
CA VAL A 330 13.19 14.97 -14.06
C VAL A 330 14.62 15.18 -14.55
N LEU A 331 15.14 14.30 -15.39
CA LEU A 331 16.50 14.42 -15.93
C LEU A 331 16.61 15.49 -17.02
N ARG A 332 15.54 15.76 -17.78
CA ARG A 332 15.53 16.83 -18.81
C ARG A 332 15.48 18.24 -18.20
N THR A 333 14.71 18.42 -17.15
CA THR A 333 14.48 19.74 -16.52
C THR A 333 15.76 20.35 -15.91
N SER A 334 16.88 19.66 -15.99
CA SER A 334 18.17 20.06 -15.40
C SER A 334 19.24 20.43 -16.43
N ARG A 335 18.91 20.37 -17.71
CA ARG A 335 19.72 20.89 -18.80
C ARG A 335 19.25 22.27 -19.22
#